data_bd0dea49476a105f77583ce68a1c7ee6
#
_entry.id   bd0dea49476a105f77583ce68a1c7ee6
#
_cell.length_a   1.000
_cell.length_b   1.000
_cell.length_c   1.000
_cell.angle_alpha   90.00
_cell.angle_beta   90.00
_cell.angle_gamma   90.00
#
_symmetry.space_group_name_H-M   'P 1'
#
loop_
_entity.id
_entity.type
_entity.pdbx_description
1 polymer ?
#
loop_
_entity_poly.entity_id
_entity_poly.type
_entity_poly.pdbx_seq_one_letter_code
_entity_poly.pdbx_strand_id
1 'polypeptide(L)'
;DRKRLREGGLLPPEHEESRLAAEYRRIKRPLLARAQAAGASPLDRVLLIASATPAEGKTFTSLNLAFSLSLEQEARVLLVDCDIPKPQLSTVLGLGSAPGLFDALADPRVDVEACVCESDVPNLAVLPVGQKHDRATEMLASRRMQELVARLLDADPHRVIVFDSPPLLLTTESAALASL
;
A
#
# COMPACT_ATOMS: atom_id res chain seq x y z
N ASP A 1 -12.77 0.59 12.50
CA ASP A 1 -13.65 -0.37 13.23
C ASP A 1 -13.45 -1.76 12.62
N ARG A 2 -12.79 -2.65 13.37
CA ARG A 2 -12.47 -4.03 12.96
C ARG A 2 -13.71 -4.86 12.62
N LYS A 3 -14.84 -4.64 13.29
CA LYS A 3 -16.10 -5.33 13.01
C LYS A 3 -16.58 -5.03 11.59
N ARG A 4 -16.56 -3.77 11.19
CA ARG A 4 -16.96 -3.31 9.86
C ARG A 4 -16.02 -3.89 8.77
N LEU A 5 -14.72 -3.98 9.05
CA LEU A 5 -13.76 -4.59 8.13
C LEU A 5 -14.07 -6.08 7.91
N ARG A 6 -14.44 -6.81 8.97
CA ARG A 6 -14.82 -8.23 8.90
C ARG A 6 -16.10 -8.47 8.10
N GLU A 7 -17.10 -7.64 8.32
CA GLU A 7 -18.35 -7.69 7.55
C GLU A 7 -18.11 -7.49 6.05
N GLY A 8 -17.05 -6.76 5.67
CA GLY A 8 -16.53 -6.62 4.31
C GLY A 8 -15.63 -7.76 3.81
N GLY A 9 -15.47 -8.83 4.59
CA GLY A 9 -14.60 -9.98 4.22
C GLY A 9 -13.11 -9.72 4.41
N LEU A 10 -12.73 -8.65 5.10
CA LEU A 10 -11.35 -8.36 5.43
C LEU A 10 -10.90 -9.18 6.65
N LEU A 11 -9.64 -9.61 6.65
CA LEU A 11 -9.06 -10.54 7.61
C LEU A 11 -8.04 -9.84 8.52
N PRO A 12 -8.44 -8.97 9.47
CA PRO A 12 -7.50 -8.46 10.46
C PRO A 12 -6.89 -9.62 11.28
N PRO A 13 -5.63 -9.52 11.74
CA PRO A 13 -4.78 -10.64 12.21
C PRO A 13 -5.32 -11.53 13.34
N GLU A 14 -6.39 -11.14 14.01
CA GLU A 14 -6.94 -11.85 15.18
C GLU A 14 -7.86 -13.04 14.81
N HIS A 15 -7.92 -13.41 13.53
CA HIS A 15 -8.90 -14.40 13.08
C HIS A 15 -8.31 -15.73 12.67
N GLU A 16 -9.13 -16.72 13.10
CA GLU A 16 -9.03 -18.13 12.84
C GLU A 16 -8.58 -18.49 11.42
N GLU A 17 -8.01 -19.68 11.28
CA GLU A 17 -7.64 -20.30 10.02
C GLU A 17 -8.83 -20.37 9.07
N SER A 18 -9.03 -19.34 8.28
CA SER A 18 -9.98 -19.34 7.18
C SER A 18 -9.29 -19.80 5.89
N ARG A 19 -10.07 -20.34 4.95
CA ARG A 19 -9.56 -20.65 3.60
C ARG A 19 -8.91 -19.42 2.95
N LEU A 20 -9.53 -18.26 3.09
CA LEU A 20 -9.01 -17.00 2.55
C LEU A 20 -7.67 -16.62 3.18
N ALA A 21 -7.52 -16.75 4.50
CA ALA A 21 -6.24 -16.51 5.18
C ALA A 21 -5.13 -17.46 4.69
N ALA A 22 -5.49 -18.74 4.42
CA ALA A 22 -4.55 -19.70 3.86
C ALA A 22 -4.08 -19.30 2.44
N GLU A 23 -4.98 -18.79 1.59
CA GLU A 23 -4.61 -18.30 0.25
C GLU A 23 -3.65 -17.09 0.34
N TYR A 24 -3.90 -16.11 1.20
CA TYR A 24 -2.98 -14.99 1.38
C TYR A 24 -1.62 -15.42 1.97
N ARG A 25 -1.58 -16.44 2.84
CA ARG A 25 -0.31 -17.05 3.29
C ARG A 25 0.48 -17.66 2.13
N ARG A 26 -0.20 -18.28 1.16
CA ARG A 26 0.46 -18.83 -0.04
C ARG A 26 0.99 -17.74 -0.96
N ILE A 27 0.23 -16.65 -1.13
CA ILE A 27 0.62 -15.50 -1.95
C ILE A 27 1.83 -14.77 -1.34
N LYS A 28 1.84 -14.49 -0.04
CA LYS A 28 2.92 -13.71 0.60
C LYS A 28 4.27 -14.43 0.61
N ARG A 29 4.30 -15.77 0.70
CA ARG A 29 5.56 -16.51 0.83
C ARG A 29 6.58 -16.26 -0.29
N PRO A 30 6.24 -16.39 -1.58
CA PRO A 30 7.19 -16.09 -2.64
C PRO A 30 7.58 -14.60 -2.69
N LEU A 31 6.69 -13.69 -2.29
CA LEU A 31 6.97 -12.25 -2.24
C LEU A 31 8.03 -11.94 -1.18
N LEU A 32 7.88 -12.49 0.02
CA LEU A 32 8.86 -12.34 1.09
C LEU A 32 10.19 -13.02 0.76
N ALA A 33 10.15 -14.21 0.18
CA ALA A 33 11.37 -14.91 -0.24
C ALA A 33 12.17 -14.08 -1.25
N ARG A 34 11.50 -13.37 -2.17
CA ARG A 34 12.13 -12.44 -3.09
C ARG A 34 12.73 -11.23 -2.35
N ALA A 35 11.97 -10.61 -1.48
CA ALA A 35 12.39 -9.42 -0.73
C ALA A 35 13.58 -9.69 0.21
N GLN A 36 13.74 -10.93 0.68
CA GLN A 36 14.78 -11.38 1.62
C GLN A 36 15.93 -12.13 0.94
N ALA A 37 15.89 -12.31 -0.38
CA ALA A 37 16.94 -13.04 -1.11
C ALA A 37 18.30 -12.33 -1.00
N ALA A 38 19.37 -13.10 -0.99
CA ALA A 38 20.72 -12.56 -1.02
C ALA A 38 20.94 -11.75 -2.32
N GLY A 39 21.26 -10.46 -2.17
CA GLY A 39 21.39 -9.52 -3.29
C GLY A 39 20.06 -8.89 -3.75
N ALA A 40 18.98 -9.06 -3.01
CA ALA A 40 17.72 -8.40 -3.30
C ALA A 40 17.88 -6.86 -3.37
N SER A 41 17.24 -6.26 -4.36
CA SER A 41 17.13 -4.81 -4.46
C SER A 41 16.19 -4.27 -3.39
N PRO A 42 16.36 -3.03 -2.91
CA PRO A 42 15.33 -2.38 -2.09
C PRO A 42 13.93 -2.40 -2.73
N LEU A 43 13.85 -2.33 -4.06
CA LEU A 43 12.59 -2.41 -4.81
C LEU A 43 11.92 -3.81 -4.78
N ASP A 44 12.64 -4.86 -4.42
CA ASP A 44 12.02 -6.18 -4.21
C ASP A 44 11.09 -6.21 -2.99
N ARG A 45 11.12 -5.17 -2.15
CA ARG A 45 10.20 -4.92 -1.04
C ARG A 45 9.00 -4.03 -1.43
N VAL A 46 8.84 -3.70 -2.71
CA VAL A 46 7.73 -2.90 -3.23
C VAL A 46 6.77 -3.78 -4.01
N LEU A 47 5.52 -3.79 -3.62
CA LEU A 47 4.45 -4.59 -4.21
C LEU A 47 3.37 -3.66 -4.77
N LEU A 48 3.02 -3.84 -6.04
CA LEU A 48 1.94 -3.10 -6.70
C LEU A 48 0.73 -4.02 -6.88
N ILE A 49 -0.41 -3.66 -6.31
CA ILE A 49 -1.67 -4.34 -6.54
C ILE A 49 -2.44 -3.60 -7.63
N ALA A 50 -2.54 -4.22 -8.78
CA ALA A 50 -3.18 -3.66 -9.97
C ALA A 50 -4.29 -4.57 -10.51
N SER A 51 -5.20 -4.00 -11.29
CA SER A 51 -6.24 -4.72 -12.02
C SER A 51 -6.49 -4.07 -13.38
N ALA A 52 -7.12 -4.78 -14.29
CA ALA A 52 -7.45 -4.25 -15.61
C ALA A 52 -8.58 -3.20 -15.49
N THR A 53 -9.65 -3.53 -14.76
CA THR A 53 -10.87 -2.72 -14.65
C THR A 53 -11.22 -2.39 -13.20
N PRO A 54 -12.14 -1.42 -12.96
CA PRO A 54 -12.65 -1.13 -11.62
C PRO A 54 -13.38 -2.32 -10.99
N ALA A 55 -13.46 -2.34 -9.66
CA ALA A 55 -14.22 -3.31 -8.88
C ALA A 55 -13.74 -4.78 -8.98
N GLU A 56 -12.50 -5.02 -9.43
CA GLU A 56 -11.89 -6.37 -9.45
C GLU A 56 -11.25 -6.76 -8.10
N GLY A 57 -11.45 -5.98 -7.05
CA GLY A 57 -11.02 -6.31 -5.69
C GLY A 57 -9.60 -5.90 -5.33
N LYS A 58 -9.00 -4.88 -5.99
CA LYS A 58 -7.66 -4.37 -5.65
C LYS A 58 -7.52 -4.02 -4.17
N THR A 59 -8.32 -3.08 -3.69
CA THR A 59 -8.28 -2.63 -2.29
C THR A 59 -8.55 -3.78 -1.31
N PHE A 60 -9.46 -4.70 -1.65
CA PHE A 60 -9.69 -5.93 -0.88
C PHE A 60 -8.42 -6.79 -0.82
N THR A 61 -7.73 -6.95 -1.96
CA THR A 61 -6.49 -7.72 -2.05
C THR A 61 -5.35 -7.03 -1.32
N SER A 62 -5.20 -5.71 -1.48
CA SER A 62 -4.17 -4.90 -0.83
C SER A 62 -4.27 -4.98 0.69
N LEU A 63 -5.47 -4.81 1.25
CA LEU A 63 -5.74 -4.90 2.69
C LEU A 63 -5.47 -6.30 3.24
N ASN A 64 -6.02 -7.35 2.61
CA ASN A 64 -5.83 -8.71 3.10
C ASN A 64 -4.37 -9.19 2.97
N LEU A 65 -3.67 -8.79 1.90
CA LEU A 65 -2.24 -9.05 1.76
C LEU A 65 -1.44 -8.32 2.85
N ALA A 66 -1.73 -7.04 3.10
CA ALA A 66 -1.09 -6.26 4.15
C ALA A 66 -1.31 -6.88 5.54
N PHE A 67 -2.53 -7.29 5.86
CA PHE A 67 -2.82 -8.03 7.10
C PHE A 67 -2.05 -9.35 7.18
N SER A 68 -1.96 -10.10 6.08
CA SER A 68 -1.19 -11.35 6.08
C SER A 68 0.31 -11.11 6.25
N LEU A 69 0.86 -10.07 5.63
CA LEU A 69 2.27 -9.69 5.75
C LEU A 69 2.61 -9.17 7.15
N SER A 70 1.71 -8.42 7.80
CA SER A 70 1.94 -7.86 9.14
C SER A 70 2.07 -8.91 10.25
N LEU A 71 1.68 -10.15 9.98
CA LEU A 71 1.90 -11.29 10.88
C LEU A 71 3.36 -11.77 10.90
N GLU A 72 4.19 -11.35 9.97
CA GLU A 72 5.61 -11.70 9.95
C GLU A 72 6.39 -10.82 10.92
N GLN A 73 7.26 -11.43 11.72
CA GLN A 73 7.99 -10.72 12.78
C GLN A 73 9.01 -9.72 12.22
N GLU A 74 9.60 -10.05 11.07
CA GLU A 74 10.63 -9.23 10.41
C GLU A 74 10.09 -8.35 9.28
N ALA A 75 8.77 -8.19 9.16
CA ALA A 75 8.18 -7.30 8.18
C ALA A 75 7.49 -6.11 8.86
N ARG A 76 7.69 -4.93 8.32
CA ARG A 76 6.96 -3.70 8.63
C ARG A 76 6.21 -3.27 7.38
N VAL A 77 4.91 -3.41 7.41
CA VAL A 77 4.07 -3.18 6.22
C VAL A 77 3.62 -1.73 6.17
N LEU A 78 3.91 -1.07 5.06
CA LEU A 78 3.34 0.22 4.73
C LEU A 78 2.37 0.05 3.56
N LEU A 79 1.09 0.19 3.85
CA LEU A 79 0.03 0.15 2.84
C LEU A 79 -0.25 1.57 2.33
N VAL A 80 -0.11 1.79 1.03
CA VAL A 80 -0.16 3.11 0.40
C VAL A 80 -1.35 3.21 -0.54
N ASP A 81 -2.21 4.21 -0.34
CA ASP A 81 -3.33 4.52 -1.24
C ASP A 81 -2.86 5.43 -2.38
N CYS A 82 -2.93 4.94 -3.62
CA CYS A 82 -2.58 5.67 -4.83
C CYS A 82 -3.79 5.94 -5.75
N ASP A 83 -5.00 5.52 -5.36
CA ASP A 83 -6.22 5.68 -6.18
C ASP A 83 -6.89 7.03 -5.89
N ILE A 84 -6.37 8.13 -6.47
CA ILE A 84 -6.96 9.47 -6.32
C ILE A 84 -8.40 9.56 -6.83
N PRO A 85 -8.76 9.02 -8.01
CA PRO A 85 -10.13 9.09 -8.48
C PRO A 85 -11.12 8.48 -7.48
N LYS A 86 -10.73 7.39 -6.82
CA LYS A 86 -11.59 6.67 -5.87
C LYS A 86 -10.78 6.13 -4.69
N PRO A 87 -10.38 6.98 -3.73
CA PRO A 87 -9.53 6.62 -2.60
C PRO A 87 -10.26 5.68 -1.62
N GLN A 88 -10.50 4.47 -2.07
CA GLN A 88 -11.33 3.51 -1.35
C GLN A 88 -10.61 2.99 -0.10
N LEU A 89 -9.29 2.81 -0.17
CA LEU A 89 -8.48 2.40 0.97
C LEU A 89 -8.56 3.42 2.09
N SER A 90 -8.24 4.69 1.80
CA SER A 90 -8.32 5.79 2.77
C SER A 90 -9.72 5.96 3.35
N THR A 91 -10.76 5.81 2.50
CA THR A 91 -12.17 5.92 2.92
C THR A 91 -12.58 4.80 3.87
N VAL A 92 -12.26 3.55 3.55
CA VAL A 92 -12.61 2.37 4.38
C VAL A 92 -11.92 2.42 5.73
N LEU A 93 -10.69 2.95 5.79
CA LEU A 93 -9.93 3.09 7.03
C LEU A 93 -10.25 4.37 7.81
N GLY A 94 -11.09 5.27 7.28
CA GLY A 94 -11.45 6.51 7.94
C GLY A 94 -10.37 7.59 7.87
N LEU A 95 -9.49 7.52 6.89
CA LEU A 95 -8.33 8.41 6.69
C LEU A 95 -8.53 9.41 5.54
N GLY A 96 -9.74 9.57 5.04
CA GLY A 96 -10.03 10.38 3.84
C GLY A 96 -9.72 11.88 3.94
N SER A 97 -9.48 12.40 5.15
CA SER A 97 -9.06 13.80 5.38
C SER A 97 -7.63 13.93 5.92
N ALA A 98 -6.92 12.81 6.08
CA ALA A 98 -5.54 12.84 6.56
C ALA A 98 -4.59 13.29 5.45
N PRO A 99 -3.48 13.99 5.79
CA PRO A 99 -2.41 14.24 4.84
C PRO A 99 -1.82 12.91 4.36
N GLY A 100 -1.34 12.87 3.12
CA GLY A 100 -0.89 11.61 2.54
C GLY A 100 0.12 11.76 1.41
N LEU A 101 0.17 10.74 0.56
CA LEU A 101 1.14 10.62 -0.53
C LEU A 101 1.16 11.87 -1.43
N PHE A 102 -0.02 12.33 -1.86
CA PHE A 102 -0.08 13.42 -2.83
C PHE A 102 0.23 14.78 -2.21
N ASP A 103 0.05 14.97 -0.91
CA ASP A 103 0.52 16.17 -0.21
C ASP A 103 2.05 16.23 -0.20
N ALA A 104 2.71 15.09 0.08
CA ALA A 104 4.17 14.99 0.05
C ALA A 104 4.76 15.07 -1.37
N LEU A 105 4.01 14.63 -2.40
CA LEU A 105 4.41 14.80 -3.80
C LEU A 105 4.27 16.25 -4.27
N ALA A 106 3.22 16.96 -3.82
CA ALA A 106 2.93 18.34 -4.22
C ALA A 106 3.88 19.36 -3.58
N ASP A 107 4.23 19.17 -2.31
CA ASP A 107 5.07 20.11 -1.56
C ASP A 107 6.34 19.41 -1.01
N PRO A 108 7.54 19.79 -1.49
CA PRO A 108 8.80 19.26 -0.97
C PRO A 108 9.06 19.46 0.53
N ARG A 109 8.35 20.39 1.16
CA ARG A 109 8.44 20.66 2.61
C ARG A 109 7.65 19.68 3.45
N VAL A 110 6.70 18.96 2.84
CA VAL A 110 5.93 17.92 3.52
C VAL A 110 6.78 16.66 3.63
N ASP A 111 7.03 16.24 4.86
CA ASP A 111 7.71 14.97 5.12
C ASP A 111 6.74 13.81 4.95
N VAL A 112 7.04 12.90 4.04
CA VAL A 112 6.19 11.73 3.76
C VAL A 112 6.06 10.80 4.97
N GLU A 113 7.12 10.67 5.80
CA GLU A 113 7.05 9.87 7.02
C GLU A 113 6.06 10.48 8.04
N ALA A 114 5.96 11.80 8.10
CA ALA A 114 4.98 12.47 8.97
C ALA A 114 3.53 12.28 8.50
N CYS A 115 3.30 11.84 7.26
CA CYS A 115 1.98 11.50 6.73
C CYS A 115 1.59 10.03 7.00
N VAL A 116 2.53 9.20 7.45
CA VAL A 116 2.26 7.79 7.77
C VAL A 116 1.40 7.71 9.03
N CYS A 117 0.30 6.99 8.93
CA CYS A 117 -0.62 6.72 10.02
C CYS A 117 -0.38 5.32 10.59
N GLU A 118 0.00 5.24 11.86
CA GLU A 118 0.09 3.97 12.56
C GLU A 118 -1.29 3.33 12.72
N SER A 119 -1.37 2.02 12.63
CA SER A 119 -2.61 1.28 12.85
C SER A 119 -2.60 0.55 14.21
N ASP A 120 -3.78 0.10 14.63
CA ASP A 120 -3.91 -0.79 15.79
C ASP A 120 -3.53 -2.27 15.48
N VAL A 121 -3.16 -2.55 14.23
CA VAL A 121 -2.62 -3.85 13.80
C VAL A 121 -1.09 -3.78 13.90
N PRO A 122 -0.46 -4.64 14.70
CA PRO A 122 0.99 -4.67 14.82
C PRO A 122 1.68 -4.80 13.45
N ASN A 123 2.78 -4.09 13.26
CA ASN A 123 3.59 -4.10 12.04
C ASN A 123 2.88 -3.58 10.78
N LEU A 124 1.76 -2.87 10.91
CA LEU A 124 1.04 -2.28 9.79
C LEU A 124 0.83 -0.79 10.00
N ALA A 125 1.31 0.01 9.06
CA ALA A 125 1.03 1.42 8.93
C ALA A 125 0.40 1.72 7.57
N VAL A 126 -0.24 2.88 7.45
CA VAL A 126 -0.95 3.30 6.24
C VAL A 126 -0.48 4.70 5.84
N LEU A 127 -0.14 4.88 4.58
CA LEU A 127 0.03 6.18 3.96
C LEU A 127 -1.24 6.50 3.15
N PRO A 128 -2.08 7.43 3.63
CA PRO A 128 -3.30 7.81 2.94
C PRO A 128 -3.02 8.44 1.57
N VAL A 129 -4.04 8.55 0.74
CA VAL A 129 -3.94 9.22 -0.56
C VAL A 129 -3.56 10.69 -0.39
N GLY A 130 -4.08 11.37 0.63
CA GLY A 130 -3.93 12.81 0.83
C GLY A 130 -4.95 13.62 0.03
N GLN A 131 -4.62 14.86 -0.28
CA GLN A 131 -5.50 15.75 -1.02
C GLN A 131 -5.54 15.43 -2.51
N LYS A 132 -6.70 15.63 -3.11
CA LYS A 132 -6.89 15.44 -4.55
C LYS A 132 -6.08 16.45 -5.34
N HIS A 133 -5.41 15.96 -6.40
CA HIS A 133 -4.57 16.79 -7.26
C HIS A 133 -4.86 16.53 -8.75
N ASP A 134 -4.97 17.60 -9.56
CA ASP A 134 -5.31 17.49 -10.98
C ASP A 134 -4.20 16.83 -11.82
N ARG A 135 -2.95 16.85 -11.33
CA ARG A 135 -1.78 16.27 -12.01
C ARG A 135 -1.25 15.00 -11.34
N ALA A 136 -2.18 14.18 -10.84
CA ALA A 136 -1.83 12.97 -10.11
C ALA A 136 -0.97 11.99 -10.90
N THR A 137 -1.30 11.79 -12.18
CA THR A 137 -0.54 10.90 -13.07
C THR A 137 0.92 11.35 -13.22
N GLU A 138 1.13 12.63 -13.52
CA GLU A 138 2.47 13.19 -13.68
C GLU A 138 3.26 13.15 -12.37
N MET A 139 2.57 13.32 -11.24
CA MET A 139 3.20 13.24 -9.92
C MET A 139 3.67 11.82 -9.62
N LEU A 140 2.87 10.80 -9.90
CA LEU A 140 3.27 9.40 -9.74
C LEU A 140 4.38 8.97 -10.70
N ALA A 141 4.43 9.53 -11.92
CA ALA A 141 5.49 9.30 -12.90
C ALA A 141 6.76 10.12 -12.64
N SER A 142 6.78 10.96 -11.61
CA SER A 142 7.86 11.92 -11.38
C SER A 142 9.06 11.30 -10.69
N ARG A 143 10.24 11.92 -10.86
CA ARG A 143 11.44 11.63 -10.07
C ARG A 143 11.17 11.79 -8.56
N ARG A 144 10.31 12.73 -8.19
CA ARG A 144 9.90 12.94 -6.79
C ARG A 144 9.27 11.69 -6.18
N MET A 145 8.43 10.97 -6.93
CA MET A 145 7.86 9.70 -6.47
C MET A 145 8.94 8.65 -6.20
N GLN A 146 9.93 8.52 -7.09
CA GLN A 146 11.06 7.61 -6.89
C GLN A 146 11.86 7.97 -5.63
N GLU A 147 12.13 9.26 -5.42
CA GLU A 147 12.81 9.78 -4.22
C GLU A 147 12.01 9.51 -2.95
N LEU A 148 10.68 9.65 -2.97
CA LEU A 148 9.82 9.35 -1.82
C LEU A 148 9.82 7.84 -1.50
N VAL A 149 9.72 6.98 -2.51
CA VAL A 149 9.80 5.53 -2.32
C VAL A 149 11.14 5.12 -1.74
N ALA A 150 12.24 5.66 -2.26
CA ALA A 150 13.57 5.40 -1.73
C ALA A 150 13.67 5.83 -0.25
N ARG A 151 13.22 7.03 0.10
CA ARG A 151 13.19 7.51 1.50
C ARG A 151 12.36 6.61 2.42
N LEU A 152 11.18 6.19 1.96
CA LEU A 152 10.34 5.27 2.72
C LEU A 152 11.03 3.92 2.96
N LEU A 153 11.76 3.39 1.98
CA LEU A 153 12.51 2.13 2.10
C LEU A 153 13.75 2.27 2.99
N ASP A 154 14.43 3.43 2.93
CA ASP A 154 15.64 3.70 3.72
C ASP A 154 15.31 3.97 5.19
N ALA A 155 14.12 4.49 5.50
CA ALA A 155 13.69 4.76 6.88
C ALA A 155 13.53 3.48 7.72
N ASP A 156 13.25 2.33 7.09
CA ASP A 156 13.15 1.04 7.77
C ASP A 156 13.58 -0.10 6.83
N PRO A 157 14.67 -0.83 7.14
CA PRO A 157 15.16 -1.94 6.32
C PRO A 157 14.22 -3.14 6.25
N HIS A 158 13.25 -3.24 7.18
CA HIS A 158 12.22 -4.28 7.21
C HIS A 158 10.92 -3.85 6.55
N ARG A 159 10.84 -2.62 6.04
CA ARG A 159 9.61 -2.09 5.42
C ARG A 159 9.32 -2.80 4.10
N VAL A 160 8.09 -3.29 3.99
CA VAL A 160 7.47 -3.79 2.75
C VAL A 160 6.37 -2.82 2.37
N ILE A 161 6.47 -2.22 1.20
CA ILE A 161 5.48 -1.26 0.70
C ILE A 161 4.48 -1.99 -0.19
N VAL A 162 3.19 -1.80 0.07
CA VAL A 162 2.09 -2.33 -0.74
C VAL A 162 1.30 -1.16 -1.31
N PHE A 163 1.37 -0.95 -2.61
CA PHE A 163 0.60 0.07 -3.31
C PHE A 163 -0.77 -0.46 -3.74
N ASP A 164 -1.84 0.20 -3.28
CA ASP A 164 -3.20 0.06 -3.82
C ASP A 164 -3.39 1.06 -4.94
N SER A 165 -3.42 0.60 -6.19
CA SER A 165 -3.38 1.45 -7.39
C SER A 165 -4.74 1.59 -8.06
N PRO A 166 -4.97 2.62 -8.89
CA PRO A 166 -6.14 2.69 -9.76
C PRO A 166 -6.11 1.60 -10.87
N PRO A 167 -7.22 1.40 -11.62
CA PRO A 167 -7.28 0.40 -12.69
C PRO A 167 -6.38 0.76 -13.89
N LEU A 168 -5.61 -0.22 -14.40
CA LEU A 168 -4.64 -0.03 -15.50
C LEU A 168 -5.24 0.45 -16.82
N LEU A 169 -6.44 -0.02 -17.18
CA LEU A 169 -7.06 0.30 -18.48
C LEU A 169 -7.77 1.66 -18.49
N LEU A 170 -8.05 2.22 -17.32
CA LEU A 170 -8.76 3.51 -17.23
C LEU A 170 -7.82 4.67 -16.91
N THR A 171 -6.64 4.39 -16.39
CA THR A 171 -5.74 5.41 -15.89
C THR A 171 -4.30 5.06 -16.24
N THR A 172 -3.45 6.08 -16.39
CA THR A 172 -2.02 5.90 -16.65
C THR A 172 -1.19 5.86 -15.36
N GLU A 173 -1.81 6.11 -14.21
CA GLU A 173 -1.16 6.15 -12.88
C GLU A 173 -0.54 4.81 -12.50
N SER A 174 -1.26 3.72 -12.72
CA SER A 174 -0.75 2.37 -12.40
C SER A 174 0.42 1.96 -13.29
N ALA A 175 0.43 2.39 -14.55
CA ALA A 175 1.58 2.18 -15.44
C ALA A 175 2.80 2.99 -14.98
N ALA A 176 2.58 4.21 -14.50
CA ALA A 176 3.62 5.04 -13.90
C ALA A 176 4.22 4.39 -12.65
N LEU A 177 3.38 3.86 -11.75
CA LEU A 177 3.83 3.13 -10.55
C LEU A 177 4.60 1.85 -10.91
N ALA A 178 4.20 1.13 -11.95
CA ALA A 178 4.88 -0.09 -12.38
C ALA A 178 6.27 0.16 -12.99
N SER A 179 6.60 1.40 -13.30
CA SER A 179 7.90 1.81 -13.86
C SER A 179 8.91 2.30 -12.81
N LEU A 180 8.53 2.30 -11.53
CA LEU A 180 9.42 2.60 -10.40
C LEU A 180 10.48 1.54 -10.24
#